data_9b52fe57532d064835bacba66f86cdc9
#
_entry.id   9b52fe57532d064835bacba66f86cdc9
#
_cell.length_a   1.000
_cell.length_b   1.000
_cell.length_c   1.000
_cell.angle_alpha   90.00
_cell.angle_beta   90.00
_cell.angle_gamma   90.00
#
_symmetry.space_group_name_H-M   'P 1'
#
loop_
_entity.id
_entity.type
_entity.pdbx_description
1 polymer ?
#
loop_
_entity_poly.entity_id
_entity_poly.type
_entity_poly.pdbx_seq_one_letter_code
_entity_poly.pdbx_strand_id
1 'polypeptide(L)'
;INEQASEQEILLAVKEWLRRFSKPNKSDVYIFFAGHGLASDDGKNMYLLPHDGTPKLLDDTAINRNRLFKEIKLAKPRQVTVFLDTCYSGETRDKNSLIEGRPVILKARKKSLPSNFIVFSAASNEQLSNPLKETKHGMFSYFLMKGMEGDADKNNDKKITTGELYNFVKKNVVQQSAGSQTPELQGNKNSFLVRFN
;
A
#
# COMPACT_ATOMS: atom_id res chain seq x y z
N ILE A 1 -2.23 -4.36 -15.01
CA ILE A 1 -1.79 -5.48 -14.18
C ILE A 1 -2.99 -5.91 -13.35
N ASN A 2 -3.22 -7.18 -13.20
CA ASN A 2 -4.41 -7.78 -12.65
C ASN A 2 -4.08 -8.70 -11.44
N GLU A 3 -5.02 -9.51 -11.04
CA GLU A 3 -4.89 -10.49 -9.95
C GLU A 3 -3.85 -11.61 -10.20
N GLN A 4 -3.35 -11.76 -11.42
CA GLN A 4 -2.29 -12.69 -11.80
C GLN A 4 -0.95 -11.98 -12.04
N ALA A 5 -0.78 -10.78 -11.49
CA ALA A 5 0.43 -10.01 -11.70
C ALA A 5 1.68 -10.72 -11.16
N SER A 6 2.56 -11.12 -12.07
CA SER A 6 3.87 -11.69 -11.75
C SER A 6 4.88 -10.61 -11.33
N GLU A 7 5.97 -11.05 -10.68
CA GLU A 7 7.09 -10.15 -10.37
C GLU A 7 7.59 -9.45 -11.63
N GLN A 8 7.77 -10.21 -12.71
CA GLN A 8 8.29 -9.70 -13.97
C GLN A 8 7.37 -8.63 -14.58
N GLU A 9 6.05 -8.87 -14.62
CA GLU A 9 5.09 -7.89 -15.15
C GLU A 9 5.07 -6.59 -14.36
N ILE A 10 5.11 -6.68 -13.02
CA ILE A 10 5.16 -5.51 -12.15
C ILE A 10 6.45 -4.72 -12.39
N LEU A 11 7.59 -5.40 -12.49
CA LEU A 11 8.87 -4.76 -12.75
C LEU A 11 8.95 -4.14 -14.14
N LEU A 12 8.41 -4.79 -15.18
CA LEU A 12 8.30 -4.23 -16.53
C LEU A 12 7.41 -2.98 -16.54
N ALA A 13 6.26 -3.03 -15.87
CA ALA A 13 5.39 -1.87 -15.77
C ALA A 13 6.10 -0.65 -15.16
N VAL A 14 6.94 -0.86 -14.14
CA VAL A 14 7.67 0.24 -13.49
C VAL A 14 8.90 0.67 -14.29
N LYS A 15 9.70 -0.26 -14.79
CA LYS A 15 10.97 0.05 -15.45
C LYS A 15 10.82 0.56 -16.87
N GLU A 16 9.82 0.04 -17.60
CA GLU A 16 9.61 0.36 -19.02
C GLU A 16 8.43 1.30 -19.21
N TRP A 17 7.22 0.82 -18.87
CA TRP A 17 6.01 1.57 -19.16
C TRP A 17 5.95 2.90 -18.38
N LEU A 18 6.15 2.87 -17.07
CA LEU A 18 6.10 4.09 -16.25
C LEU A 18 7.12 5.13 -16.70
N ARG A 19 8.36 4.71 -17.00
CA ARG A 19 9.41 5.64 -17.46
C ARG A 19 9.10 6.22 -18.81
N ARG A 20 8.50 5.45 -19.71
CA ARG A 20 8.14 5.89 -21.06
C ARG A 20 7.02 6.92 -21.05
N PHE A 21 6.00 6.74 -20.22
CA PHE A 21 4.79 7.56 -20.23
C PHE A 21 4.77 8.67 -19.17
N SER A 22 5.64 8.59 -18.17
CA SER A 22 5.76 9.62 -17.14
C SER A 22 6.47 10.87 -17.67
N LYS A 23 5.86 12.05 -17.45
CA LYS A 23 6.49 13.34 -17.74
C LYS A 23 7.23 13.78 -16.48
N PRO A 24 8.58 13.94 -16.53
CA PRO A 24 9.39 14.30 -15.37
C PRO A 24 8.89 15.56 -14.67
N ASN A 25 8.76 15.51 -13.36
CA ASN A 25 8.28 16.58 -12.46
C ASN A 25 6.86 17.11 -12.76
N LYS A 26 6.09 16.42 -13.60
CA LYS A 26 4.70 16.79 -13.96
C LYS A 26 3.70 15.70 -13.67
N SER A 27 4.06 14.43 -13.87
CA SER A 27 3.16 13.30 -13.66
C SER A 27 3.01 12.97 -12.19
N ASP A 28 1.78 12.73 -11.76
CA ASP A 28 1.47 12.07 -10.51
C ASP A 28 1.27 10.58 -10.78
N VAL A 29 1.85 9.76 -9.92
CA VAL A 29 1.81 8.31 -10.04
C VAL A 29 1.03 7.74 -8.87
N TYR A 30 0.01 6.95 -9.18
CA TYR A 30 -0.78 6.23 -8.19
C TYR A 30 -0.50 4.74 -8.34
N ILE A 31 -0.20 4.09 -7.22
CA ILE A 31 0.06 2.65 -7.16
C ILE A 31 -0.88 2.06 -6.13
N PHE A 32 -1.62 1.06 -6.53
CA PHE A 32 -2.44 0.26 -5.64
C PHE A 32 -1.96 -1.18 -5.67
N PHE A 33 -1.70 -1.74 -4.50
CA PHE A 33 -1.36 -3.14 -4.35
C PHE A 33 -2.22 -3.75 -3.24
N ALA A 34 -2.99 -4.78 -3.60
CA ALA A 34 -3.73 -5.59 -2.64
C ALA A 34 -3.21 -7.03 -2.72
N GLY A 35 -2.74 -7.56 -1.60
CA GLY A 35 -2.14 -8.89 -1.58
C GLY A 35 -1.37 -9.16 -0.30
N HIS A 36 -0.45 -10.11 -0.37
CA HIS A 36 0.38 -10.45 0.77
C HIS A 36 1.63 -9.59 0.84
N GLY A 37 1.91 -9.09 2.03
CA GLY A 37 3.17 -8.44 2.37
C GLY A 37 3.92 -9.27 3.41
N LEU A 38 5.24 -9.32 3.29
CA LEU A 38 6.10 -10.07 4.20
C LEU A 38 7.30 -9.21 4.61
N ALA A 39 7.73 -9.35 5.85
CA ALA A 39 9.00 -8.79 6.29
C ALA A 39 10.12 -9.81 6.13
N SER A 40 11.37 -9.35 5.89
CA SER A 40 12.55 -10.20 6.02
C SER A 40 12.70 -10.70 7.46
N ASP A 41 13.47 -11.78 7.68
CA ASP A 41 13.69 -12.38 9.01
C ASP A 41 14.27 -11.39 10.02
N ASP A 42 15.10 -10.47 9.56
CA ASP A 42 15.69 -9.41 10.38
C ASP A 42 14.80 -8.15 10.52
N GLY A 43 13.61 -8.14 9.92
CA GLY A 43 12.66 -7.02 9.94
C GLY A 43 13.12 -5.78 9.17
N LYS A 44 14.26 -5.81 8.44
CA LYS A 44 14.80 -4.63 7.76
C LYS A 44 14.18 -4.34 6.41
N ASN A 45 13.64 -5.36 5.75
CA ASN A 45 13.05 -5.26 4.43
C ASN A 45 11.58 -5.66 4.45
N MET A 46 10.80 -5.02 3.60
CA MET A 46 9.41 -5.34 3.33
C MET A 46 9.28 -5.78 1.89
N TYR A 47 8.53 -6.85 1.67
CA TYR A 47 8.29 -7.46 0.38
C TYR A 47 6.80 -7.47 0.06
N LEU A 48 6.48 -7.22 -1.20
CA LEU A 48 5.16 -7.45 -1.79
C LEU A 48 5.25 -8.78 -2.52
N LEU A 49 4.37 -9.73 -2.18
CA LEU A 49 4.35 -11.04 -2.78
C LEU A 49 3.50 -11.00 -4.05
N PRO A 50 4.10 -11.15 -5.26
CA PRO A 50 3.36 -11.23 -6.51
C PRO A 50 2.65 -12.58 -6.65
N HIS A 51 1.89 -12.77 -7.72
CA HIS A 51 1.13 -14.01 -7.96
C HIS A 51 2.03 -15.25 -8.01
N ASP A 52 3.19 -15.12 -8.63
CA ASP A 52 4.21 -16.18 -8.80
C ASP A 52 5.23 -16.23 -7.66
N GLY A 53 5.09 -15.39 -6.63
CA GLY A 53 6.02 -15.31 -5.53
C GLY A 53 5.84 -16.43 -4.50
N THR A 54 6.93 -16.84 -3.87
CA THR A 54 6.91 -17.80 -2.77
C THR A 54 7.48 -17.22 -1.47
N PRO A 55 6.77 -17.37 -0.33
CA PRO A 55 7.25 -16.88 0.97
C PRO A 55 8.59 -17.46 1.42
N LYS A 56 8.98 -18.62 0.89
CA LYS A 56 10.24 -19.28 1.23
C LYS A 56 11.46 -18.66 0.56
N LEU A 57 11.27 -17.92 -0.56
CA LEU A 57 12.34 -17.33 -1.37
C LEU A 57 12.05 -15.85 -1.64
N LEU A 58 11.91 -15.05 -0.58
CA LEU A 58 11.49 -13.64 -0.70
C LEU A 58 12.44 -12.79 -1.54
N ASP A 59 13.75 -12.99 -1.38
CA ASP A 59 14.73 -12.19 -2.12
C ASP A 59 14.73 -12.48 -3.63
N ASP A 60 14.31 -13.68 -4.03
CA ASP A 60 14.34 -14.15 -5.41
C ASP A 60 12.98 -14.01 -6.12
N THR A 61 11.86 -14.07 -5.37
CA THR A 61 10.52 -14.20 -5.96
C THR A 61 9.52 -13.14 -5.48
N ALA A 62 9.95 -12.25 -4.57
CA ALA A 62 9.08 -11.18 -4.07
C ALA A 62 9.69 -9.80 -4.30
N ILE A 63 8.82 -8.81 -4.46
CA ILE A 63 9.25 -7.46 -4.77
C ILE A 63 9.66 -6.73 -3.49
N ASN A 64 10.94 -6.48 -3.34
CA ASN A 64 11.43 -5.61 -2.27
C ASN A 64 10.86 -4.18 -2.45
N ARG A 65 10.05 -3.74 -1.49
CA ARG A 65 9.34 -2.45 -1.55
C ARG A 65 10.29 -1.25 -1.75
N ASN A 66 11.44 -1.26 -1.07
CA ASN A 66 12.38 -0.14 -1.19
C ASN A 66 13.05 -0.11 -2.57
N ARG A 67 13.34 -1.30 -3.16
CA ARG A 67 13.84 -1.39 -4.53
C ARG A 67 12.79 -0.89 -5.51
N LEU A 68 11.53 -1.28 -5.34
CA LEU A 68 10.42 -0.80 -6.17
C LEU A 68 10.33 0.73 -6.12
N PHE A 69 10.38 1.34 -4.94
CA PHE A 69 10.32 2.80 -4.80
C PHE A 69 11.51 3.52 -5.44
N LYS A 70 12.71 2.92 -5.39
CA LYS A 70 13.87 3.45 -6.11
C LYS A 70 13.65 3.44 -7.63
N GLU A 71 13.11 2.35 -8.17
CA GLU A 71 12.81 2.23 -9.60
C GLU A 71 11.75 3.26 -10.06
N ILE A 72 10.68 3.44 -9.28
CA ILE A 72 9.64 4.44 -9.55
C ILE A 72 10.24 5.86 -9.54
N LYS A 73 11.14 6.16 -8.60
CA LYS A 73 11.81 7.46 -8.52
C LYS A 73 12.61 7.81 -9.77
N LEU A 74 13.12 6.82 -10.50
CA LEU A 74 13.86 7.05 -11.74
C LEU A 74 13.00 7.64 -12.88
N ALA A 75 11.69 7.47 -12.84
CA ALA A 75 10.75 8.15 -13.75
C ALA A 75 10.56 9.64 -13.41
N LYS A 76 11.16 10.13 -12.32
CA LYS A 76 11.09 11.52 -11.84
C LYS A 76 9.64 12.05 -11.72
N PRO A 77 8.70 11.32 -11.11
CA PRO A 77 7.34 11.82 -10.94
C PRO A 77 7.31 13.05 -10.04
N ARG A 78 6.30 13.92 -10.22
CA ARG A 78 6.02 15.03 -9.32
C ARG A 78 5.63 14.52 -7.93
N GLN A 79 4.72 13.57 -7.88
CA GLN A 79 4.23 12.91 -6.66
C GLN A 79 4.01 11.43 -6.92
N VAL A 80 4.27 10.61 -5.92
CA VAL A 80 3.93 9.17 -5.91
C VAL A 80 3.03 8.89 -4.72
N THR A 81 1.85 8.38 -4.98
CA THR A 81 0.92 7.93 -3.93
C THR A 81 0.75 6.43 -4.02
N VAL A 82 1.09 5.74 -2.96
CA VAL A 82 1.04 4.27 -2.88
C VAL A 82 0.01 3.85 -1.86
N PHE A 83 -0.90 2.98 -2.27
CA PHE A 83 -1.90 2.36 -1.41
C PHE A 83 -1.58 0.87 -1.28
N LEU A 84 -1.31 0.42 -0.07
CA LEU A 84 -0.94 -0.96 0.25
C LEU A 84 -2.03 -1.60 1.11
N ASP A 85 -2.90 -2.39 0.50
CA ASP A 85 -3.83 -3.26 1.22
C ASP A 85 -3.15 -4.59 1.53
N THR A 86 -2.15 -4.52 2.40
CA THR A 86 -1.30 -5.64 2.79
C THR A 86 -1.12 -5.68 4.30
N CYS A 87 -0.90 -6.89 4.82
CA CYS A 87 -0.33 -7.11 6.15
C CYS A 87 1.12 -7.53 6.00
N TYR A 88 1.99 -7.11 6.92
CA TYR A 88 3.38 -7.57 6.95
C TYR A 88 3.62 -8.58 8.07
N SER A 89 2.55 -9.17 8.61
CA SER A 89 2.59 -10.14 9.72
C SER A 89 3.05 -11.54 9.29
N GLY A 90 3.05 -11.85 8.00
CA GLY A 90 3.31 -13.21 7.51
C GLY A 90 2.12 -14.16 7.67
N GLU A 91 0.94 -13.64 7.99
CA GLU A 91 -0.31 -14.39 8.05
C GLU A 91 -1.23 -14.07 6.89
N THR A 92 -2.06 -15.03 6.50
CA THR A 92 -3.17 -14.79 5.57
C THR A 92 -4.32 -14.07 6.29
N ARG A 93 -5.27 -13.51 5.51
CA ARG A 93 -6.52 -12.94 6.03
C ARG A 93 -7.35 -13.94 6.85
N ASP A 94 -7.19 -15.23 6.59
CA ASP A 94 -7.82 -16.34 7.31
C ASP A 94 -7.03 -16.81 8.54
N LYS A 95 -6.03 -16.04 8.98
CA LYS A 95 -5.13 -16.31 10.12
C LYS A 95 -4.25 -17.56 9.98
N ASN A 96 -4.05 -18.05 8.77
CA ASN A 96 -3.10 -19.10 8.50
C ASN A 96 -1.70 -18.52 8.31
N SER A 97 -0.67 -19.12 8.89
CA SER A 97 0.70 -18.69 8.66
C SER A 97 1.14 -19.00 7.23
N LEU A 98 1.69 -18.02 6.52
CA LEU A 98 2.31 -18.23 5.20
C LEU A 98 3.63 -18.98 5.28
N ILE A 99 4.24 -19.02 6.46
CA ILE A 99 5.54 -19.70 6.69
C ILE A 99 5.42 -20.47 8.00
N GLU A 100 5.48 -21.79 7.92
CA GLU A 100 5.50 -22.66 9.10
C GLU A 100 6.69 -22.33 10.01
N GLY A 101 6.44 -22.23 11.33
CA GLY A 101 7.48 -22.05 12.34
C GLY A 101 8.02 -20.61 12.50
N ARG A 102 7.49 -19.61 11.78
CA ARG A 102 7.88 -18.21 11.99
C ARG A 102 7.10 -17.59 13.16
N PRO A 103 7.77 -16.92 14.12
CA PRO A 103 7.08 -16.07 15.08
C PRO A 103 6.42 -14.89 14.33
N VAL A 104 5.17 -14.67 14.63
CA VAL A 104 4.19 -13.86 13.86
C VAL A 104 4.47 -12.34 13.81
N ILE A 105 5.45 -11.82 14.56
CA ILE A 105 5.62 -10.37 14.71
C ILE A 105 7.08 -9.96 14.48
N LEU A 106 7.43 -9.73 13.23
CA LEU A 106 8.64 -8.99 12.89
C LEU A 106 8.29 -7.52 12.66
N LYS A 107 8.70 -6.65 13.58
CA LYS A 107 8.55 -5.19 13.42
C LYS A 107 9.41 -4.72 12.25
N ALA A 108 8.79 -4.48 11.12
CA ALA A 108 9.49 -3.87 10.00
C ALA A 108 9.91 -2.44 10.37
N ARG A 109 11.22 -2.15 10.32
CA ARG A 109 11.74 -0.81 10.58
C ARG A 109 11.28 0.15 9.48
N LYS A 110 10.63 1.25 9.87
CA LYS A 110 10.25 2.32 8.94
C LYS A 110 11.53 2.99 8.42
N LYS A 111 11.82 2.80 7.13
CA LYS A 111 12.86 3.57 6.43
C LYS A 111 12.27 4.89 5.96
N SER A 112 13.11 5.93 5.86
CA SER A 112 12.71 7.23 5.32
C SER A 112 12.25 7.08 3.86
N LEU A 113 11.11 7.69 3.54
CA LEU A 113 10.60 7.77 2.17
C LEU A 113 11.25 8.95 1.43
N PRO A 114 11.37 8.89 0.09
CA PRO A 114 11.62 10.10 -0.69
C PRO A 114 10.56 11.17 -0.42
N SER A 115 10.93 12.45 -0.45
CA SER A 115 10.04 13.56 -0.03
C SER A 115 8.75 13.69 -0.84
N ASN A 116 8.75 13.20 -2.09
CA ASN A 116 7.59 13.21 -2.98
C ASN A 116 6.76 11.92 -2.94
N PHE A 117 7.03 11.01 -1.97
CA PHE A 117 6.27 9.79 -1.78
C PHE A 117 5.27 9.93 -0.63
N ILE A 118 4.09 9.37 -0.85
CA ILE A 118 3.00 9.22 0.12
C ILE A 118 2.63 7.76 0.12
N VAL A 119 2.60 7.13 1.29
CA VAL A 119 2.27 5.70 1.42
C VAL A 119 1.16 5.54 2.44
N PHE A 120 0.04 5.01 1.99
CA PHE A 120 -1.02 4.50 2.84
C PHE A 120 -0.86 3.00 3.01
N SER A 121 -0.94 2.51 4.23
CA SER A 121 -0.92 1.08 4.54
C SER A 121 -2.20 0.70 5.27
N ALA A 122 -2.78 -0.45 4.91
CA ALA A 122 -4.06 -0.92 5.44
C ALA A 122 -4.02 -1.21 6.93
N ALA A 123 -2.86 -1.64 7.44
CA ALA A 123 -2.68 -1.96 8.84
C ALA A 123 -1.29 -1.52 9.31
N SER A 124 -1.13 -1.30 10.61
CA SER A 124 0.19 -1.21 11.23
C SER A 124 0.95 -2.53 11.10
N ASN A 125 2.27 -2.48 11.21
CA ASN A 125 3.15 -3.64 11.00
C ASN A 125 2.83 -4.86 11.91
N GLU A 126 1.96 -4.71 12.90
CA GLU A 126 1.61 -5.72 13.90
C GLU A 126 0.17 -6.22 13.75
N GLN A 127 -0.59 -5.70 12.79
CA GLN A 127 -2.01 -5.99 12.64
C GLN A 127 -2.33 -6.65 11.30
N LEU A 128 -3.35 -7.50 11.29
CA LEU A 128 -3.91 -8.09 10.10
C LEU A 128 -4.83 -7.10 9.37
N SER A 129 -4.83 -7.13 8.04
CA SER A 129 -5.84 -6.46 7.23
C SER A 129 -7.08 -7.34 7.14
N ASN A 130 -8.21 -6.85 7.64
CA ASN A 130 -9.44 -7.62 7.72
C ASN A 130 -10.35 -7.44 6.48
N PRO A 131 -11.01 -8.49 6.01
CA PRO A 131 -12.07 -8.36 5.01
C PRO A 131 -13.32 -7.72 5.63
N LEU A 132 -14.01 -6.90 4.87
CA LEU A 132 -15.35 -6.45 5.23
C LEU A 132 -16.36 -7.54 4.84
N LYS A 133 -17.09 -8.11 5.81
CA LYS A 133 -17.98 -9.28 5.60
C LYS A 133 -19.07 -9.05 4.53
N GLU A 134 -19.46 -7.81 4.31
CA GLU A 134 -20.55 -7.43 3.40
C GLU A 134 -20.05 -7.03 1.99
N THR A 135 -18.75 -6.97 1.76
CA THR A 135 -18.17 -6.59 0.48
C THR A 135 -17.07 -7.56 0.07
N LYS A 136 -16.85 -7.71 -1.26
CA LYS A 136 -15.75 -8.53 -1.80
C LYS A 136 -14.38 -7.86 -1.63
N HIS A 137 -14.30 -6.70 -0.98
CA HIS A 137 -13.10 -5.90 -0.83
C HIS A 137 -12.56 -5.94 0.61
N GLY A 138 -11.26 -5.73 0.76
CA GLY A 138 -10.68 -5.43 2.06
C GLY A 138 -11.28 -4.14 2.65
N MET A 139 -11.43 -4.08 3.96
CA MET A 139 -12.02 -2.94 4.66
C MET A 139 -11.30 -1.62 4.33
N PHE A 140 -9.97 -1.65 4.28
CA PHE A 140 -9.16 -0.51 3.89
C PHE A 140 -9.49 -0.04 2.47
N SER A 141 -9.49 -0.96 1.50
CA SER A 141 -9.78 -0.65 0.09
C SER A 141 -11.19 -0.09 -0.09
N TYR A 142 -12.17 -0.61 0.64
CA TYR A 142 -13.54 -0.11 0.60
C TYR A 142 -13.61 1.36 1.03
N PHE A 143 -13.08 1.69 2.22
CA PHE A 143 -13.11 3.07 2.70
C PHE A 143 -12.17 4.01 1.92
N LEU A 144 -11.10 3.47 1.33
CA LEU A 144 -10.26 4.22 0.41
C LEU A 144 -11.05 4.70 -0.82
N MET A 145 -11.79 3.79 -1.46
CA MET A 145 -12.65 4.12 -2.61
C MET A 145 -13.72 5.14 -2.22
N LYS A 146 -14.46 4.91 -1.14
CA LYS A 146 -15.47 5.84 -0.63
C LYS A 146 -14.91 7.23 -0.35
N GLY A 147 -13.76 7.28 0.30
CA GLY A 147 -13.09 8.55 0.56
C GLY A 147 -12.69 9.28 -0.72
N MET A 148 -12.19 8.57 -1.73
CA MET A 148 -11.80 9.14 -3.02
C MET A 148 -13.01 9.57 -3.87
N GLU A 149 -14.19 8.97 -3.68
CA GLU A 149 -15.47 9.38 -4.32
C GLU A 149 -16.04 10.68 -3.75
N GLY A 150 -15.51 11.19 -2.63
CA GLY A 150 -15.92 12.47 -2.05
C GLY A 150 -16.21 12.43 -0.55
N ASP A 151 -16.45 11.26 0.04
CA ASP A 151 -16.81 11.13 1.47
C ASP A 151 -15.71 11.64 2.42
N ALA A 152 -14.46 11.77 1.94
CA ALA A 152 -13.36 12.34 2.71
C ALA A 152 -13.26 13.86 2.64
N ASP A 153 -14.01 14.54 1.76
CA ASP A 153 -14.02 16.00 1.65
C ASP A 153 -14.71 16.63 2.87
N LYS A 154 -13.92 16.93 3.86
CA LYS A 154 -14.45 17.44 5.13
C LYS A 154 -14.82 18.92 5.08
N ASN A 155 -14.13 19.69 4.25
CA ASN A 155 -14.29 21.13 4.16
C ASN A 155 -15.21 21.59 3.02
N ASN A 156 -15.74 20.64 2.22
CA ASN A 156 -16.61 20.84 1.06
C ASN A 156 -15.99 21.74 -0.03
N ASP A 157 -14.66 21.65 -0.21
CA ASP A 157 -13.96 22.41 -1.25
C ASP A 157 -13.82 21.65 -2.58
N LYS A 158 -14.44 20.47 -2.67
CA LYS A 158 -14.41 19.54 -3.81
C LYS A 158 -13.00 19.04 -4.14
N LYS A 159 -12.13 19.01 -3.16
CA LYS A 159 -10.79 18.44 -3.23
C LYS A 159 -10.57 17.50 -2.08
N ILE A 160 -9.71 16.55 -2.28
CA ILE A 160 -9.28 15.64 -1.23
C ILE A 160 -7.77 15.74 -1.10
N THR A 161 -7.34 16.09 0.08
CA THR A 161 -5.94 16.03 0.49
C THR A 161 -5.60 14.67 1.06
N THR A 162 -4.33 14.36 1.12
CA THR A 162 -3.80 13.16 1.78
C THR A 162 -4.27 13.05 3.24
N GLY A 163 -4.32 14.18 3.96
CA GLY A 163 -4.76 14.20 5.36
C GLY A 163 -6.25 13.92 5.54
N GLU A 164 -7.09 14.47 4.69
CA GLU A 164 -8.54 14.21 4.71
C GLU A 164 -8.83 12.75 4.40
N LEU A 165 -8.26 12.21 3.33
CA LEU A 165 -8.41 10.80 2.97
C LEU A 165 -7.94 9.90 4.11
N TYR A 166 -6.76 10.16 4.68
CA TYR A 166 -6.22 9.36 5.78
C TYR A 166 -7.13 9.38 7.02
N ASN A 167 -7.61 10.56 7.42
CA ASN A 167 -8.45 10.69 8.59
C ASN A 167 -9.79 9.97 8.40
N PHE A 168 -10.39 10.07 7.21
CA PHE A 168 -11.60 9.37 6.85
C PHE A 168 -11.39 7.84 6.88
N VAL A 169 -10.40 7.34 6.17
CA VAL A 169 -10.09 5.90 6.11
C VAL A 169 -9.76 5.35 7.49
N LYS A 170 -8.87 6.01 8.23
CA LYS A 170 -8.47 5.56 9.57
C LYS A 170 -9.67 5.48 10.51
N LYS A 171 -10.49 6.53 10.59
CA LYS A 171 -11.69 6.57 11.46
C LYS A 171 -12.60 5.39 11.19
N ASN A 172 -12.97 5.19 9.92
CA ASN A 172 -13.93 4.16 9.54
C ASN A 172 -13.37 2.74 9.70
N VAL A 173 -12.12 2.50 9.30
CA VAL A 173 -11.47 1.20 9.46
C VAL A 173 -11.32 0.83 10.94
N VAL A 174 -10.84 1.74 11.79
CA VAL A 174 -10.69 1.48 13.23
C VAL A 174 -12.05 1.17 13.86
N GLN A 175 -13.07 1.96 13.52
CA GLN A 175 -14.42 1.74 14.04
C GLN A 175 -14.98 0.39 13.60
N GLN A 176 -14.92 0.07 12.31
CA GLN A 176 -15.51 -1.15 11.75
C GLN A 176 -14.74 -2.42 12.16
N SER A 177 -13.44 -2.31 12.41
CA SER A 177 -12.62 -3.43 12.88
C SER A 177 -12.58 -3.59 14.40
N ALA A 178 -13.36 -2.79 15.15
CA ALA A 178 -13.29 -2.71 16.61
C ALA A 178 -11.84 -2.52 17.13
N GLY A 179 -11.02 -1.72 16.40
CA GLY A 179 -9.64 -1.41 16.75
C GLY A 179 -8.60 -2.46 16.33
N SER A 180 -9.02 -3.59 15.75
CA SER A 180 -8.08 -4.65 15.35
C SER A 180 -7.25 -4.29 14.11
N GLN A 181 -7.67 -3.27 13.34
CA GLN A 181 -6.94 -2.77 12.18
C GLN A 181 -6.81 -1.25 12.26
N THR A 182 -5.58 -0.74 12.14
CA THR A 182 -5.29 0.69 12.16
C THR A 182 -4.47 1.08 10.93
N PRO A 183 -5.07 1.75 9.94
CA PRO A 183 -4.33 2.26 8.79
C PRO A 183 -3.24 3.26 9.18
N GLU A 184 -2.17 3.27 8.42
CA GLU A 184 -1.04 4.19 8.59
C GLU A 184 -0.83 5.07 7.36
N LEU A 185 -0.27 6.26 7.60
CA LEU A 185 0.17 7.18 6.58
C LEU A 185 1.62 7.57 6.80
N GLN A 186 2.41 7.53 5.73
CA GLN A 186 3.74 8.13 5.67
C GLN A 186 3.76 9.14 4.53
N GLY A 187 4.33 10.30 4.74
CA GLY A 187 4.42 11.37 3.74
C GLY A 187 3.68 12.65 4.15
N ASN A 188 3.57 13.59 3.21
CA ASN A 188 2.98 14.90 3.47
C ASN A 188 1.44 14.83 3.49
N LYS A 189 0.83 15.23 4.61
CA LYS A 189 -0.62 15.23 4.79
C LYS A 189 -1.36 16.31 3.97
N ASN A 190 -0.66 17.35 3.56
CA ASN A 190 -1.25 18.47 2.82
C ASN A 190 -1.16 18.29 1.30
N SER A 191 -0.67 17.14 0.83
CA SER A 191 -0.61 16.87 -0.60
C SER A 191 -2.02 16.71 -1.17
N PHE A 192 -2.23 17.32 -2.33
CA PHE A 192 -3.45 17.17 -3.12
C PHE A 192 -3.49 15.78 -3.76
N LEU A 193 -4.64 15.11 -3.71
CA LEU A 193 -4.86 13.80 -4.32
C LEU A 193 -5.85 13.86 -5.49
N VAL A 194 -7.05 14.36 -5.26
CA VAL A 194 -8.11 14.35 -6.26
C VAL A 194 -9.01 15.57 -6.14
N ARG A 195 -9.56 15.99 -7.27
CA ARG A 195 -10.68 16.95 -7.36
C ARG A 195 -11.83 16.27 -8.06
N PHE A 196 -13.03 16.51 -7.59
CA PHE A 196 -14.26 16.06 -8.24
C PHE A 196 -15.18 17.25 -8.53
N ASN A 197 -16.08 17.08 -9.49
CA ASN A 197 -16.97 18.16 -9.99
C ASN A 197 -18.19 18.37 -9.09
#